data_d19bdc2571c20cade0e1870eb4420eb1
#
_entry.id   d19bdc2571c20cade0e1870eb4420eb1
#
_cell.length_a   1.000
_cell.length_b   1.000
_cell.length_c   1.000
_cell.angle_alpha   90.00
_cell.angle_beta   90.00
_cell.angle_gamma   90.00
#
_symmetry.space_group_name_H-M   'P 1'
#
loop_
_entity.id
_entity.type
_entity.pdbx_description
1 polymer ?
#
loop_
_entity_poly.entity_id
_entity_poly.type
_entity_poly.pdbx_seq_one_letter_code
_entity_poly.pdbx_strand_id
1 'polypeptide(L)'
;MEGNELADFRKKMLGLPAFPKETSSYDLVVVGGGIAGMCAVVTAARMGCKVALVNDRPVLGGNNSAEVRVHLGGYAEIGPNEGLGRMLREFGHSKRGNAQPAEYYEDDKKKNFIEAEKNVTLYANYRAVSVQMNGTGISSVVIKHIETGEEICLKAALFSDCTGDGTI
;
A
#
# COMPACT_ATOMS: atom_id res chain seq x y z
N MET A 1 -25.62 -2.31 -20.33
CA MET A 1 -24.49 -3.19 -20.10
C MET A 1 -24.33 -3.34 -18.58
N GLU A 2 -24.42 -4.54 -18.06
CA GLU A 2 -24.11 -4.79 -16.66
C GLU A 2 -22.61 -4.53 -16.41
N GLY A 3 -22.25 -4.21 -15.17
CA GLY A 3 -20.86 -3.80 -14.85
C GLY A 3 -19.77 -4.78 -15.30
N ASN A 4 -20.08 -6.08 -15.32
CA ASN A 4 -19.15 -7.12 -15.78
C ASN A 4 -18.94 -7.07 -17.30
N GLU A 5 -19.98 -6.85 -18.11
CA GLU A 5 -19.87 -6.78 -19.58
C GLU A 5 -18.97 -5.63 -20.03
N LEU A 6 -19.02 -4.47 -19.34
CA LEU A 6 -18.18 -3.34 -19.64
C LEU A 6 -16.70 -3.61 -19.27
N ALA A 7 -16.48 -4.30 -18.15
CA ALA A 7 -15.13 -4.69 -17.75
C ALA A 7 -14.50 -5.67 -18.75
N ASP A 8 -15.25 -6.67 -19.18
CA ASP A 8 -14.79 -7.66 -20.17
C ASP A 8 -14.54 -7.01 -21.53
N PHE A 9 -15.42 -6.10 -21.97
CA PHE A 9 -15.21 -5.33 -23.18
C PHE A 9 -13.93 -4.50 -23.12
N ARG A 10 -13.66 -3.81 -22.00
CA ARG A 10 -12.45 -3.01 -21.81
C ARG A 10 -11.18 -3.90 -21.84
N LYS A 11 -11.20 -5.04 -21.14
CA LYS A 11 -10.08 -5.99 -21.16
C LYS A 11 -9.77 -6.44 -22.58
N LYS A 12 -10.80 -6.83 -23.35
CA LYS A 12 -10.68 -7.23 -24.75
C LYS A 12 -10.07 -6.13 -25.61
N MET A 13 -10.56 -4.89 -25.48
CA MET A 13 -10.06 -3.75 -26.27
C MET A 13 -8.61 -3.38 -25.96
N LEU A 14 -8.18 -3.59 -24.72
CA LEU A 14 -6.81 -3.33 -24.26
C LEU A 14 -5.88 -4.53 -24.44
N GLY A 15 -6.37 -5.68 -24.95
CA GLY A 15 -5.58 -6.90 -25.07
C GLY A 15 -5.15 -7.52 -23.74
N LEU A 16 -5.90 -7.22 -22.66
CA LEU A 16 -5.60 -7.73 -21.33
C LEU A 16 -6.13 -9.15 -21.13
N PRO A 17 -5.49 -9.97 -20.26
CA PRO A 17 -6.00 -11.27 -19.89
C PRO A 17 -7.44 -11.22 -19.34
N ALA A 18 -8.25 -12.24 -19.63
CA ALA A 18 -9.62 -12.36 -19.12
C ALA A 18 -9.64 -12.48 -17.57
N PHE A 19 -8.61 -13.11 -17.00
CA PHE A 19 -8.48 -13.32 -15.57
C PHE A 19 -7.24 -12.61 -15.02
N PRO A 20 -7.27 -12.15 -13.75
CA PRO A 20 -6.10 -11.58 -13.09
C PRO A 20 -4.95 -12.58 -13.05
N LYS A 21 -3.73 -12.09 -13.18
CA LYS A 21 -2.52 -12.89 -12.98
C LYS A 21 -2.43 -13.31 -11.51
N GLU A 22 -2.33 -14.60 -11.23
CA GLU A 22 -2.10 -15.08 -9.85
C GLU A 22 -0.63 -14.92 -9.45
N THR A 23 -0.42 -14.55 -8.18
CA THR A 23 0.91 -14.50 -7.58
C THR A 23 1.08 -15.60 -6.53
N SER A 24 2.31 -15.75 -6.05
CA SER A 24 2.58 -16.55 -4.84
C SER A 24 1.91 -15.90 -3.63
N SER A 25 1.46 -16.75 -2.69
CA SER A 25 0.82 -16.29 -1.47
C SER A 25 1.76 -15.48 -0.58
N TYR A 26 1.18 -14.55 0.16
CA TYR A 26 1.80 -13.74 1.19
C TYR A 26 1.29 -14.16 2.58
N ASP A 27 2.00 -13.78 3.64
CA ASP A 27 1.48 -13.86 4.99
C ASP A 27 0.52 -12.70 5.27
N LEU A 28 0.87 -11.50 4.74
CA LEU A 28 0.09 -10.29 4.90
C LEU A 28 0.05 -9.50 3.59
N VAL A 29 -1.12 -9.03 3.20
CA VAL A 29 -1.32 -8.00 2.18
C VAL A 29 -1.83 -6.73 2.85
N VAL A 30 -1.11 -5.63 2.67
CA VAL A 30 -1.49 -4.30 3.16
C VAL A 30 -1.90 -3.45 1.97
N VAL A 31 -3.10 -2.89 2.01
CA VAL A 31 -3.62 -1.95 1.01
C VAL A 31 -3.56 -0.54 1.57
N GLY A 32 -2.83 0.33 0.89
CA GLY A 32 -2.59 1.72 1.29
C GLY A 32 -1.15 1.95 1.78
N GLY A 33 -0.38 2.69 0.98
CA GLY A 33 1.02 3.04 1.23
C GLY A 33 1.21 4.33 2.03
N GLY A 34 0.23 4.72 2.85
CA GLY A 34 0.36 5.79 3.84
C GLY A 34 1.29 5.39 4.98
N ILE A 35 1.50 6.30 5.94
CA ILE A 35 2.41 6.06 7.09
C ILE A 35 2.02 4.78 7.86
N ALA A 36 0.73 4.55 8.09
CA ALA A 36 0.25 3.35 8.79
C ALA A 36 0.62 2.07 8.03
N GLY A 37 0.36 2.02 6.72
CA GLY A 37 0.69 0.86 5.88
C GLY A 37 2.18 0.61 5.79
N MET A 38 3.00 1.66 5.64
CA MET A 38 4.45 1.55 5.66
C MET A 38 4.97 0.94 6.97
N CYS A 39 4.47 1.41 8.11
CA CYS A 39 4.83 0.86 9.42
C CYS A 39 4.39 -0.61 9.56
N ALA A 40 3.18 -0.94 9.08
CA ALA A 40 2.64 -2.30 9.16
C ALA A 40 3.50 -3.29 8.36
N VAL A 41 3.80 -2.97 7.09
CA VAL A 41 4.57 -3.90 6.23
C VAL A 41 6.00 -4.09 6.72
N VAL A 42 6.67 -3.02 7.15
CA VAL A 42 8.06 -3.13 7.64
C VAL A 42 8.12 -3.90 8.95
N THR A 43 7.17 -3.66 9.85
CA THR A 43 7.10 -4.42 11.10
C THR A 43 6.91 -5.91 10.82
N ALA A 44 5.92 -6.28 9.99
CA ALA A 44 5.67 -7.67 9.64
C ALA A 44 6.87 -8.32 8.91
N ALA A 45 7.49 -7.61 7.97
CA ALA A 45 8.66 -8.10 7.25
C ALA A 45 9.86 -8.38 8.17
N ARG A 46 10.13 -7.50 9.13
CA ARG A 46 11.19 -7.67 10.15
C ARG A 46 10.88 -8.80 11.14
N MET A 47 9.61 -9.17 11.28
CA MET A 47 9.19 -10.37 12.03
C MET A 47 9.27 -11.65 11.19
N GLY A 48 9.74 -11.58 9.94
CA GLY A 48 9.93 -12.73 9.06
C GLY A 48 8.77 -13.02 8.12
N CYS A 49 7.71 -12.22 8.12
CA CYS A 49 6.57 -12.39 7.22
C CYS A 49 6.92 -11.98 5.78
N LYS A 50 6.36 -12.69 4.80
CA LYS A 50 6.34 -12.28 3.40
C LYS A 50 5.15 -11.35 3.16
N VAL A 51 5.41 -10.11 2.81
CA VAL A 51 4.40 -9.04 2.79
C VAL A 51 4.26 -8.41 1.42
N ALA A 52 3.03 -8.09 1.02
CA ALA A 52 2.74 -7.22 -0.11
C ALA A 52 2.22 -5.86 0.38
N LEU A 53 2.75 -4.77 -0.20
CA LEU A 53 2.23 -3.42 -0.03
C LEU A 53 1.63 -2.95 -1.35
N VAL A 54 0.35 -2.64 -1.34
CA VAL A 54 -0.38 -2.10 -2.50
C VAL A 54 -0.57 -0.60 -2.30
N ASN A 55 -0.11 0.20 -3.27
CA ASN A 55 -0.25 1.65 -3.22
C ASN A 55 -0.71 2.18 -4.58
N ASP A 56 -1.84 2.90 -4.59
CA ASP A 56 -2.46 3.44 -5.80
C ASP A 56 -1.88 4.79 -6.27
N ARG A 57 -0.83 5.26 -5.61
CA ARG A 57 -0.15 6.51 -5.92
C ARG A 57 1.31 6.27 -6.29
N PRO A 58 1.92 7.18 -7.05
CA PRO A 58 3.33 7.08 -7.42
C PRO A 58 4.29 7.25 -6.24
N VAL A 59 3.84 7.89 -5.15
CA VAL A 59 4.64 8.15 -3.96
C VAL A 59 4.03 7.50 -2.71
N LEU A 60 4.88 7.15 -1.76
CA LEU A 60 4.49 6.63 -0.45
C LEU A 60 4.34 7.76 0.58
N GLY A 61 3.64 7.45 1.69
CA GLY A 61 3.46 8.38 2.80
C GLY A 61 2.05 8.95 2.94
N GLY A 62 1.20 8.78 1.92
CA GLY A 62 -0.18 9.28 1.94
C GLY A 62 -0.23 10.79 2.15
N ASN A 63 -0.89 11.26 3.22
CA ASN A 63 -0.95 12.69 3.54
C ASN A 63 0.44 13.31 3.76
N ASN A 64 1.40 12.53 4.27
CA ASN A 64 2.80 12.95 4.42
C ASN A 64 3.61 12.63 3.16
N SER A 65 3.23 13.17 2.04
CA SER A 65 3.90 13.04 0.74
C SER A 65 3.96 14.38 0.02
N ALA A 66 4.76 14.45 -1.03
CA ALA A 66 4.84 15.63 -1.91
C ALA A 66 3.50 15.91 -2.63
N GLU A 67 2.59 14.94 -2.73
CA GLU A 67 1.27 15.13 -3.32
C GLU A 67 0.31 15.88 -2.42
N VAL A 68 0.26 15.53 -1.12
CA VAL A 68 -0.72 16.10 -0.17
C VAL A 68 -0.12 17.16 0.74
N ARG A 69 1.18 17.03 1.06
CA ARG A 69 1.99 18.04 1.75
C ARG A 69 1.55 18.38 3.17
N VAL A 70 1.19 17.36 3.95
CA VAL A 70 0.92 17.47 5.39
C VAL A 70 2.11 16.91 6.16
N HIS A 71 2.69 17.69 7.07
CA HIS A 71 3.81 17.22 7.88
C HIS A 71 3.37 16.16 8.92
N LEU A 72 4.31 15.29 9.30
CA LEU A 72 4.09 14.40 10.44
C LEU A 72 4.06 15.22 11.73
N GLY A 73 2.92 15.21 12.40
CA GLY A 73 2.70 15.87 13.67
C GLY A 73 2.37 14.90 14.78
N GLY A 74 2.27 15.40 15.99
CA GLY A 74 1.91 14.62 17.17
C GLY A 74 3.10 14.07 17.95
N TYR A 75 2.80 13.25 18.94
CA TYR A 75 3.76 12.68 19.88
C TYR A 75 3.59 11.16 19.85
N ALA A 76 4.54 10.45 19.30
CA ALA A 76 4.48 8.99 19.13
C ALA A 76 5.08 8.20 20.30
N GLU A 77 5.75 8.87 21.27
CA GLU A 77 6.52 8.23 22.34
C GLU A 77 6.12 8.73 23.72
N ILE A 78 4.80 8.86 23.97
CA ILE A 78 4.26 9.27 25.25
C ILE A 78 3.72 8.06 26.03
N GLY A 79 4.00 8.04 27.34
CA GLY A 79 3.50 7.00 28.26
C GLY A 79 4.14 5.63 28.00
N PRO A 80 3.36 4.52 28.07
CA PRO A 80 3.93 3.17 28.02
C PRO A 80 4.44 2.74 26.65
N ASN A 81 4.34 3.57 25.61
CA ASN A 81 4.60 3.22 24.22
C ASN A 81 5.87 3.88 23.66
N GLU A 82 6.94 3.91 24.43
CA GLU A 82 8.20 4.59 24.10
C GLU A 82 8.83 4.14 22.75
N GLY A 83 8.56 2.93 22.29
CA GLY A 83 9.14 2.38 21.06
C GLY A 83 8.44 2.80 19.76
N LEU A 84 7.24 3.37 19.80
CA LEU A 84 6.43 3.63 18.61
C LEU A 84 7.05 4.65 17.64
N GLY A 85 7.79 5.64 18.15
CA GLY A 85 8.44 6.64 17.32
C GLY A 85 9.71 6.16 16.61
N ARG A 86 10.24 5.00 16.95
CA ARG A 86 11.51 4.50 16.38
C ARG A 86 11.45 4.40 14.87
N MET A 87 10.39 3.79 14.34
CA MET A 87 10.21 3.60 12.90
C MET A 87 10.03 4.93 12.17
N LEU A 88 9.29 5.87 12.75
CA LEU A 88 9.13 7.21 12.19
C LEU A 88 10.47 7.94 12.06
N ARG A 89 11.42 7.72 12.96
CA ARG A 89 12.77 8.30 12.85
C ARG A 89 13.60 7.73 11.69
N GLU A 90 13.31 6.50 11.27
CA GLU A 90 14.03 5.87 10.15
C GLU A 90 13.65 6.50 8.81
N PHE A 91 12.37 6.80 8.58
CA PHE A 91 11.87 7.31 7.30
C PHE A 91 11.21 8.69 7.36
N GLY A 92 10.91 9.21 8.54
CA GLY A 92 10.28 10.50 8.71
C GLY A 92 11.13 11.64 8.12
N HIS A 93 10.47 12.68 7.62
CA HIS A 93 11.15 13.85 7.08
C HIS A 93 11.82 14.68 8.19
N SER A 94 12.93 15.31 7.83
CA SER A 94 13.70 16.16 8.75
C SER A 94 13.12 17.57 8.92
N LYS A 95 12.27 18.02 7.99
CA LYS A 95 11.68 19.35 7.94
C LYS A 95 10.21 19.32 8.31
N ARG A 96 9.68 20.41 8.88
CA ARG A 96 8.29 20.52 9.31
C ARG A 96 7.57 21.61 8.53
N GLY A 97 6.28 21.53 8.44
CA GLY A 97 5.37 22.49 7.82
C GLY A 97 4.46 21.86 6.78
N ASN A 98 3.23 22.36 6.72
CA ASN A 98 2.25 22.01 5.69
C ASN A 98 2.46 22.86 4.45
N ALA A 99 2.04 22.34 3.29
CA ALA A 99 2.10 23.03 2.00
C ALA A 99 3.51 23.55 1.62
N GLN A 100 4.56 22.87 2.11
CA GLN A 100 5.94 23.17 1.80
C GLN A 100 6.33 22.64 0.40
N PRO A 101 7.48 23.05 -0.16
CA PRO A 101 8.02 22.46 -1.39
C PRO A 101 8.16 20.92 -1.28
N ALA A 102 8.07 20.23 -2.42
CA ALA A 102 8.00 18.76 -2.48
C ALA A 102 9.17 18.07 -1.75
N GLU A 103 10.36 18.62 -1.86
CA GLU A 103 11.58 18.10 -1.23
C GLU A 103 11.54 18.06 0.31
N TYR A 104 10.59 18.76 0.94
CA TYR A 104 10.39 18.71 2.39
C TYR A 104 9.85 17.37 2.86
N TYR A 105 9.16 16.66 1.98
CA TYR A 105 8.49 15.39 2.31
C TYR A 105 9.35 14.16 2.08
N GLU A 106 10.54 14.32 1.46
CA GLU A 106 11.56 13.27 1.30
C GLU A 106 10.96 11.92 0.84
N ASP A 107 10.13 11.93 -0.22
CA ASP A 107 9.41 10.74 -0.70
C ASP A 107 10.36 9.61 -1.10
N ASP A 108 11.54 9.92 -1.66
CA ASP A 108 12.57 8.93 -1.97
C ASP A 108 13.07 8.19 -0.73
N LYS A 109 13.15 8.87 0.41
CA LYS A 109 13.55 8.24 1.68
C LYS A 109 12.53 7.20 2.12
N LYS A 110 11.24 7.49 1.97
CA LYS A 110 10.15 6.53 2.26
C LYS A 110 10.18 5.33 1.32
N LYS A 111 10.39 5.59 0.02
CA LYS A 111 10.53 4.53 -0.98
C LYS A 111 11.71 3.62 -0.65
N ASN A 112 12.89 4.19 -0.41
CA ASN A 112 14.08 3.44 -0.05
C ASN A 112 13.89 2.64 1.25
N PHE A 113 13.16 3.17 2.22
CA PHE A 113 12.84 2.49 3.47
C PHE A 113 12.03 1.21 3.23
N ILE A 114 11.07 1.23 2.32
CA ILE A 114 10.28 0.04 1.96
C ILE A 114 11.10 -0.93 1.11
N GLU A 115 11.82 -0.44 0.12
CA GLU A 115 12.61 -1.27 -0.81
C GLU A 115 13.82 -1.94 -0.15
N ALA A 116 14.29 -1.44 0.99
CA ALA A 116 15.34 -2.08 1.78
C ALA A 116 14.89 -3.39 2.46
N GLU A 117 13.58 -3.60 2.62
CA GLU A 117 13.03 -4.78 3.29
C GLU A 117 12.84 -5.92 2.29
N LYS A 118 13.70 -6.93 2.34
CA LYS A 118 13.73 -8.07 1.38
C LYS A 118 12.43 -8.89 1.32
N ASN A 119 11.67 -8.89 2.41
CA ASN A 119 10.42 -9.63 2.52
C ASN A 119 9.20 -8.82 2.07
N VAL A 120 9.39 -7.57 1.61
CA VAL A 120 8.31 -6.72 1.10
C VAL A 120 8.31 -6.70 -0.42
N THR A 121 7.13 -6.94 -1.00
CA THR A 121 6.87 -6.67 -2.43
C THR A 121 6.00 -5.43 -2.53
N LEU A 122 6.53 -4.37 -3.14
CA LEU A 122 5.78 -3.14 -3.39
C LEU A 122 5.06 -3.22 -4.74
N TYR A 123 3.75 -3.06 -4.72
CA TYR A 123 2.88 -2.86 -5.89
C TYR A 123 2.52 -1.37 -5.97
N ALA A 124 3.43 -0.56 -6.53
CA ALA A 124 3.20 0.86 -6.78
C ALA A 124 2.29 1.07 -8.00
N ASN A 125 1.43 2.07 -7.94
CA ASN A 125 0.42 2.37 -8.97
C ASN A 125 -0.63 1.27 -9.17
N TYR A 126 -0.88 0.46 -8.13
CA TYR A 126 -1.96 -0.53 -8.13
C TYR A 126 -3.02 -0.17 -7.10
N ARG A 127 -4.27 -0.24 -7.53
CA ARG A 127 -5.44 -0.04 -6.68
C ARG A 127 -6.16 -1.36 -6.42
N ALA A 128 -6.56 -1.60 -5.19
CA ALA A 128 -7.47 -2.70 -4.87
C ALA A 128 -8.84 -2.43 -5.50
N VAL A 129 -9.37 -3.39 -6.26
CA VAL A 129 -10.63 -3.23 -7.02
C VAL A 129 -11.69 -4.25 -6.66
N SER A 130 -11.30 -5.38 -6.09
CA SER A 130 -12.25 -6.38 -5.58
C SER A 130 -11.59 -7.30 -4.57
N VAL A 131 -12.40 -7.95 -3.75
CA VAL A 131 -11.99 -8.99 -2.82
C VAL A 131 -12.75 -10.29 -3.13
N GLN A 132 -12.11 -11.42 -2.84
CA GLN A 132 -12.76 -12.71 -2.82
C GLN A 132 -12.88 -13.19 -1.39
N MET A 133 -14.08 -13.62 -1.02
CA MET A 133 -14.37 -14.11 0.33
C MET A 133 -14.30 -15.62 0.39
N ASN A 134 -13.86 -16.13 1.53
CA ASN A 134 -14.04 -17.53 1.92
C ASN A 134 -14.74 -17.55 3.29
N GLY A 135 -16.05 -17.82 3.29
CA GLY A 135 -16.88 -17.62 4.46
C GLY A 135 -16.91 -16.16 4.88
N THR A 136 -16.48 -15.85 6.10
CA THR A 136 -16.41 -14.49 6.66
C THR A 136 -15.04 -13.82 6.48
N GLY A 137 -14.05 -14.55 5.94
CA GLY A 137 -12.69 -14.03 5.75
C GLY A 137 -12.39 -13.70 4.30
N ILE A 138 -11.50 -12.72 4.07
CA ILE A 138 -10.95 -12.42 2.76
C ILE A 138 -9.93 -13.53 2.41
N SER A 139 -10.04 -14.09 1.20
CA SER A 139 -9.09 -15.07 0.67
C SER A 139 -8.10 -14.48 -0.34
N SER A 140 -8.52 -13.45 -1.05
CA SER A 140 -7.66 -12.72 -1.98
C SER A 140 -8.17 -11.32 -2.27
N VAL A 141 -7.25 -10.47 -2.74
CA VAL A 141 -7.55 -9.12 -3.23
C VAL A 141 -7.09 -9.03 -4.68
N VAL A 142 -7.93 -8.54 -5.57
CA VAL A 142 -7.54 -8.20 -6.94
C VAL A 142 -7.10 -6.74 -6.95
N ILE A 143 -5.88 -6.53 -7.41
CA ILE A 143 -5.31 -5.21 -7.63
C ILE A 143 -5.20 -4.92 -9.12
N LYS A 144 -5.37 -3.65 -9.49
CA LYS A 144 -5.32 -3.19 -10.88
C LYS A 144 -4.36 -2.04 -11.02
N HIS A 145 -3.44 -2.14 -11.99
CA HIS A 145 -2.54 -1.05 -12.32
C HIS A 145 -3.33 0.13 -12.90
N ILE A 146 -3.14 1.32 -12.33
CA ILE A 146 -3.97 2.49 -12.66
C ILE A 146 -3.79 2.98 -14.10
N GLU A 147 -2.63 2.77 -14.72
CA GLU A 147 -2.35 3.22 -16.08
C GLU A 147 -2.58 2.11 -17.11
N THR A 148 -2.03 0.92 -16.89
CA THR A 148 -2.06 -0.18 -17.87
C THR A 148 -3.32 -1.01 -17.80
N GLY A 149 -4.02 -1.00 -16.65
CA GLY A 149 -5.19 -1.84 -16.42
C GLY A 149 -4.85 -3.31 -16.12
N GLU A 150 -3.57 -3.70 -16.04
CA GLU A 150 -3.16 -5.05 -15.63
C GLU A 150 -3.76 -5.41 -14.27
N GLU A 151 -4.32 -6.60 -14.17
CA GLU A 151 -4.92 -7.11 -12.93
C GLU A 151 -4.09 -8.25 -12.36
N ILE A 152 -3.86 -8.20 -11.06
CA ILE A 152 -3.13 -9.21 -10.28
C ILE A 152 -3.98 -9.65 -9.10
N CYS A 153 -4.07 -10.97 -8.87
CA CYS A 153 -4.73 -11.54 -7.70
C CYS A 153 -3.69 -11.86 -6.62
N LEU A 154 -3.80 -11.19 -5.48
CA LEU A 154 -2.94 -11.40 -4.31
C LEU A 154 -3.66 -12.26 -3.28
N LYS A 155 -3.06 -13.42 -2.94
CA LYS A 155 -3.54 -14.32 -1.88
C LYS A 155 -2.72 -14.11 -0.61
N ALA A 156 -3.35 -14.10 0.54
CA ALA A 156 -2.66 -13.99 1.83
C ALA A 156 -3.43 -14.68 2.96
N ALA A 157 -2.73 -14.92 4.06
CA ALA A 157 -3.36 -15.35 5.31
C ALA A 157 -4.10 -14.19 5.99
N LEU A 158 -3.57 -12.96 5.90
CA LEU A 158 -4.13 -11.76 6.51
C LEU A 158 -4.16 -10.61 5.52
N PHE A 159 -5.15 -9.73 5.69
CA PHE A 159 -5.31 -8.48 4.93
C PHE A 159 -5.47 -7.32 5.89
N SER A 160 -4.88 -6.18 5.56
CA SER A 160 -4.99 -4.94 6.33
C SER A 160 -5.35 -3.78 5.41
N ASP A 161 -6.43 -3.09 5.74
CA ASP A 161 -6.80 -1.84 5.08
C ASP A 161 -6.12 -0.66 5.80
N CYS A 162 -5.23 0.00 5.08
CA CYS A 162 -4.53 1.21 5.50
C CYS A 162 -4.79 2.38 4.53
N THR A 163 -5.87 2.30 3.72
CA THR A 163 -6.20 3.32 2.72
C THR A 163 -6.70 4.61 3.35
N GLY A 164 -7.28 4.54 4.54
CA GLY A 164 -8.01 5.64 5.17
C GLY A 164 -9.47 5.77 4.69
N ASP A 165 -9.84 5.04 3.63
CA ASP A 165 -11.15 5.09 3.00
C ASP A 165 -11.98 3.81 3.25
N GLY A 166 -11.38 2.76 3.83
CA GLY A 166 -12.04 1.45 4.00
C GLY A 166 -12.31 0.78 2.65
N THR A 167 -11.26 0.61 1.82
CA THR A 167 -11.40 0.11 0.44
C THR A 167 -11.65 -1.38 0.36
N ILE A 168 -11.20 -2.19 1.34
CA ILE A 168 -11.34 -3.64 1.39
C ILE A 168 -12.00 -4.15 2.68
#